data_c79a7151080e371a426c26217ead66dc
#
_entry.id   c79a7151080e371a426c26217ead66dc
#
_cell.length_a   1.000
_cell.length_b   1.000
_cell.length_c   1.000
_cell.angle_alpha   90.00
_cell.angle_beta   90.00
_cell.angle_gamma   90.00
#
_symmetry.space_group_name_H-M   'P 1'
#
loop_
_entity.id
_entity.type
_entity.pdbx_description
1 polymer ?
#
loop_
_entity_poly.entity_id
_entity_poly.type
_entity_poly.pdbx_seq_one_letter_code
_entity_poly.pdbx_strand_id
1 'polypeptide(L)'
;MDFITVEGVIMLKGNLIVGQTGGPTSVINNSLGGIIQEAKKSKEIERIFGMRFGIQGFIKGNIVDLRQEDEETIERLRDTPSSALGSSRYKLQDDDFPRVLEVLKKYNIRYFFMIGGNDTMDTTHRVEEYCAEKKYEIVCIGIPKTVDNDLFGTDHTPGFPTAARFVALSVKQGGILARDMQTVDQFVIYQSIGRNAGWLPASSV
;
A
#
# COMPACT_ATOMS: atom_id res chain seq x y z
N MET A 1 18.19 3.08 20.59
CA MET A 1 16.72 2.94 20.35
C MET A 1 16.42 1.49 20.57
N ASP A 2 16.03 1.16 21.79
CA ASP A 2 15.80 -0.22 22.21
C ASP A 2 14.51 -0.70 21.58
N PHE A 3 14.63 -1.71 20.74
CA PHE A 3 13.47 -2.41 20.22
C PHE A 3 12.77 -3.10 21.39
N ILE A 4 11.49 -2.79 21.59
CA ILE A 4 10.65 -3.50 22.55
C ILE A 4 10.57 -4.96 22.05
N THR A 5 11.34 -5.82 22.67
CA THR A 5 11.15 -7.28 22.55
C THR A 5 9.84 -7.58 23.28
N VAL A 6 8.78 -7.79 22.55
CA VAL A 6 7.52 -8.26 23.14
C VAL A 6 7.74 -9.75 23.45
N GLU A 7 8.14 -10.04 24.68
CA GLU A 7 8.17 -11.41 25.21
C GLU A 7 6.74 -11.98 25.14
N GLY A 8 6.55 -13.06 24.40
CA GLY A 8 5.30 -13.82 24.35
C GLY A 8 4.54 -13.84 23.02
N VAL A 9 5.04 -13.20 21.96
CA VAL A 9 4.40 -13.32 20.63
C VAL A 9 4.81 -14.67 20.01
N ILE A 10 3.85 -15.60 19.93
CA ILE A 10 4.02 -16.84 19.18
C ILE A 10 4.07 -16.49 17.69
N MET A 11 5.25 -16.61 17.09
CA MET A 11 5.41 -16.44 15.64
C MET A 11 4.79 -17.64 14.93
N LEU A 12 3.88 -17.38 14.00
CA LEU A 12 3.29 -18.43 13.17
C LEU A 12 4.31 -18.90 12.12
N LYS A 13 4.44 -20.22 11.96
CA LYS A 13 5.27 -20.74 10.87
C LYS A 13 4.46 -20.87 9.59
N GLY A 14 4.92 -20.21 8.51
CA GLY A 14 4.23 -20.26 7.21
C GLY A 14 4.70 -19.21 6.23
N ASN A 15 3.87 -18.89 5.25
CA ASN A 15 4.23 -17.99 4.18
C ASN A 15 3.64 -16.57 4.40
N LEU A 16 4.37 -15.57 3.90
CA LEU A 16 3.90 -14.20 3.81
C LEU A 16 3.35 -13.92 2.41
N ILE A 17 2.26 -13.16 2.34
CA ILE A 17 1.79 -12.56 1.10
C ILE A 17 1.62 -11.06 1.26
N VAL A 18 2.04 -10.28 0.26
CA VAL A 18 1.88 -8.83 0.22
C VAL A 18 1.20 -8.38 -1.05
N GLY A 19 0.28 -7.42 -0.93
CA GLY A 19 -0.43 -6.80 -2.05
C GLY A 19 -0.34 -5.28 -2.03
N GLN A 20 -0.38 -4.68 -3.22
CA GLN A 20 -0.47 -3.23 -3.42
C GLN A 20 -1.85 -2.90 -3.98
N THR A 21 -2.54 -1.90 -3.42
CA THR A 21 -3.91 -1.56 -3.80
C THR A 21 -4.16 -0.05 -3.83
N GLY A 22 -5.24 0.33 -4.51
CA GLY A 22 -5.64 1.72 -4.69
C GLY A 22 -4.80 2.46 -5.73
N GLY A 23 -4.83 3.78 -5.73
CA GLY A 23 -4.00 4.60 -6.60
C GLY A 23 -2.52 4.43 -6.25
N PRO A 24 -1.64 4.07 -7.20
CA PRO A 24 -0.21 3.97 -6.92
C PRO A 24 0.39 5.34 -6.60
N THR A 25 1.42 5.35 -5.76
CA THR A 25 2.20 6.55 -5.41
C THR A 25 3.66 6.36 -5.80
N SER A 26 4.44 7.43 -5.73
CA SER A 26 5.88 7.38 -5.99
C SER A 26 6.66 6.51 -4.99
N VAL A 27 6.10 6.23 -3.82
CA VAL A 27 6.80 5.53 -2.72
C VAL A 27 6.21 4.19 -2.33
N ILE A 28 5.14 3.74 -3.00
CA ILE A 28 4.45 2.48 -2.61
C ILE A 28 5.38 1.26 -2.70
N ASN A 29 6.34 1.28 -3.62
CA ASN A 29 7.32 0.21 -3.78
C ASN A 29 8.39 0.20 -2.68
N ASN A 30 8.65 1.33 -2.01
CA ASN A 30 9.52 1.37 -0.83
C ASN A 30 8.98 0.50 0.30
N SER A 31 7.67 0.57 0.56
CA SER A 31 7.01 -0.30 1.54
C SER A 31 7.11 -1.78 1.13
N LEU A 32 6.91 -2.08 -0.16
CA LEU A 32 7.06 -3.44 -0.68
C LEU A 32 8.49 -3.96 -0.48
N GLY A 33 9.50 -3.18 -0.87
CA GLY A 33 10.91 -3.53 -0.72
C GLY A 33 11.29 -3.79 0.75
N GLY A 34 10.87 -2.90 1.66
CA GLY A 34 11.09 -3.06 3.09
C GLY A 34 10.46 -4.33 3.67
N ILE A 35 9.24 -4.67 3.27
CA ILE A 35 8.57 -5.91 3.68
C ILE A 35 9.35 -7.12 3.22
N ILE A 36 9.78 -7.16 1.95
CA ILE A 36 10.55 -8.29 1.40
C ILE A 36 11.88 -8.45 2.13
N GLN A 37 12.61 -7.35 2.32
CA GLN A 37 13.91 -7.36 3.00
C GLN A 37 13.80 -7.84 4.44
N GLU A 38 12.80 -7.39 5.18
CA GLU A 38 12.61 -7.82 6.57
C GLU A 38 12.11 -9.26 6.66
N ALA A 39 11.15 -9.65 5.81
CA ALA A 39 10.64 -11.01 5.78
C ALA A 39 11.71 -12.06 5.40
N LYS A 40 12.69 -11.72 4.56
CA LYS A 40 13.82 -12.60 4.23
C LYS A 40 14.69 -12.95 5.44
N LYS A 41 14.72 -12.11 6.48
CA LYS A 41 15.50 -12.34 7.71
C LYS A 41 14.80 -13.31 8.68
N SER A 42 13.48 -13.42 8.60
CA SER A 42 12.70 -14.31 9.48
C SER A 42 12.86 -15.76 9.08
N LYS A 43 13.11 -16.62 10.08
CA LYS A 43 13.15 -18.08 9.92
C LYS A 43 11.75 -18.71 9.88
N GLU A 44 10.76 -18.00 10.41
CA GLU A 44 9.37 -18.46 10.47
C GLU A 44 8.63 -18.26 9.13
N ILE A 45 9.14 -17.36 8.29
CA ILE A 45 8.59 -17.08 6.96
C ILE A 45 9.32 -17.91 5.92
N GLU A 46 8.65 -18.95 5.39
CA GLU A 46 9.25 -19.88 4.44
C GLU A 46 9.30 -19.31 3.03
N ARG A 47 8.21 -18.72 2.55
CA ARG A 47 8.10 -18.06 1.24
C ARG A 47 7.48 -16.68 1.36
N ILE A 48 7.81 -15.81 0.41
CA ILE A 48 7.27 -14.46 0.32
C ILE A 48 6.57 -14.33 -1.02
N PHE A 49 5.26 -14.15 -0.99
CA PHE A 49 4.43 -14.03 -2.18
C PHE A 49 3.99 -12.60 -2.44
N GLY A 50 3.83 -12.25 -3.71
CA GLY A 50 3.23 -11.02 -4.17
C GLY A 50 1.87 -11.25 -4.83
N MET A 51 0.87 -10.46 -4.47
CA MET A 51 -0.43 -10.45 -5.15
C MET A 51 -0.32 -9.62 -6.43
N ARG A 52 -0.38 -10.23 -7.61
CA ARG A 52 -0.50 -9.48 -8.85
C ARG A 52 -1.88 -8.85 -8.92
N PHE A 53 -1.92 -7.51 -9.11
CA PHE A 53 -3.16 -6.72 -9.14
C PHE A 53 -3.99 -6.78 -7.85
N GLY A 54 -3.31 -6.75 -6.71
CA GLY A 54 -3.91 -6.68 -5.38
C GLY A 54 -4.87 -7.83 -5.07
N ILE A 55 -5.90 -7.55 -4.27
CA ILE A 55 -6.84 -8.56 -3.80
C ILE A 55 -7.64 -9.21 -4.94
N GLN A 56 -7.91 -8.47 -6.02
CA GLN A 56 -8.60 -9.02 -7.19
C GLN A 56 -7.79 -10.13 -7.87
N GLY A 57 -6.49 -9.94 -8.00
CA GLY A 57 -5.60 -10.97 -8.54
C GLY A 57 -5.42 -12.12 -7.58
N PHE A 58 -5.38 -11.83 -6.27
CA PHE A 58 -5.26 -12.84 -5.22
C PHE A 58 -6.40 -13.88 -5.27
N ILE A 59 -7.65 -13.44 -5.31
CA ILE A 59 -8.80 -14.36 -5.40
C ILE A 59 -8.81 -15.19 -6.69
N LYS A 60 -8.16 -14.70 -7.75
CA LYS A 60 -7.96 -15.44 -9.02
C LYS A 60 -6.73 -16.35 -8.99
N GLY A 61 -5.97 -16.37 -7.88
CA GLY A 61 -4.72 -17.13 -7.75
C GLY A 61 -3.53 -16.56 -8.52
N ASN A 62 -3.58 -15.27 -8.86
CA ASN A 62 -2.51 -14.59 -9.59
C ASN A 62 -1.42 -14.11 -8.62
N ILE A 63 -0.50 -15.01 -8.30
CA ILE A 63 0.51 -14.88 -7.25
C ILE A 63 1.91 -15.11 -7.83
N VAL A 64 2.90 -14.35 -7.37
CA VAL A 64 4.32 -14.48 -7.73
C VAL A 64 5.16 -14.75 -6.49
N ASP A 65 6.26 -15.49 -6.63
CA ASP A 65 7.21 -15.74 -5.54
C ASP A 65 8.29 -14.66 -5.54
N LEU A 66 8.27 -13.80 -4.51
CA LEU A 66 9.20 -12.68 -4.35
C LEU A 66 10.48 -13.06 -3.60
N ARG A 67 10.53 -14.24 -2.97
CA ARG A 67 11.73 -14.67 -2.24
C ARG A 67 12.89 -14.97 -3.20
N GLN A 68 12.58 -15.28 -4.45
CA GLN A 68 13.58 -15.59 -5.47
C GLN A 68 14.21 -14.33 -6.12
N GLU A 69 13.61 -13.16 -5.89
CA GLU A 69 14.16 -11.91 -6.40
C GLU A 69 15.48 -11.57 -5.72
N ASP A 70 16.45 -11.13 -6.51
CA ASP A 70 17.76 -10.71 -6.00
C ASP A 70 17.69 -9.38 -5.24
N GLU A 71 18.72 -9.12 -4.43
CA GLU A 71 18.79 -7.91 -3.60
C GLU A 71 18.84 -6.63 -4.44
N GLU A 72 19.46 -6.66 -5.61
CA GLU A 72 19.54 -5.51 -6.51
C GLU A 72 18.16 -5.15 -7.06
N THR A 73 17.38 -6.14 -7.49
CA THR A 73 15.99 -5.96 -7.93
C THR A 73 15.12 -5.38 -6.82
N ILE A 74 15.27 -5.88 -5.59
CA ILE A 74 14.53 -5.35 -4.44
C ILE A 74 14.94 -3.91 -4.10
N GLU A 75 16.23 -3.59 -4.14
CA GLU A 75 16.72 -2.25 -3.86
C GLU A 75 16.23 -1.24 -4.91
N ARG A 76 16.16 -1.63 -6.18
CA ARG A 76 15.60 -0.78 -7.26
C ARG A 76 14.13 -0.39 -7.06
N LEU A 77 13.37 -1.14 -6.25
CA LEU A 77 11.99 -0.77 -5.91
C LEU A 77 11.91 0.61 -5.23
N ARG A 78 12.97 1.03 -4.53
CA ARG A 78 13.02 2.33 -3.85
C ARG A 78 12.91 3.50 -4.80
N ASP A 79 13.52 3.37 -5.98
CA ASP A 79 13.57 4.42 -7.00
C ASP A 79 12.55 4.18 -8.14
N THR A 80 11.74 3.12 -8.03
CA THR A 80 10.72 2.78 -9.02
C THR A 80 9.36 3.30 -8.58
N PRO A 81 8.79 4.31 -9.24
CA PRO A 81 7.44 4.79 -8.93
C PRO A 81 6.37 3.79 -9.39
N SER A 82 5.12 4.01 -8.93
CA SER A 82 3.98 3.15 -9.23
C SER A 82 4.02 1.80 -8.50
N SER A 83 3.17 0.85 -8.87
CA SER A 83 3.02 -0.46 -8.19
C SER A 83 3.71 -1.56 -8.96
N ALA A 84 4.81 -2.10 -8.45
CA ALA A 84 5.56 -3.19 -9.09
C ALA A 84 4.72 -4.47 -9.25
N LEU A 85 3.83 -4.76 -8.31
CA LEU A 85 2.91 -5.90 -8.38
C LEU A 85 1.64 -5.59 -9.19
N GLY A 86 1.48 -4.37 -9.67
CA GLY A 86 0.20 -3.87 -10.16
C GLY A 86 -0.77 -3.56 -9.02
N SER A 87 -1.83 -2.84 -9.31
CA SER A 87 -2.82 -2.40 -8.32
C SER A 87 -4.24 -2.74 -8.77
N SER A 88 -5.19 -2.70 -7.83
CA SER A 88 -6.61 -2.87 -8.07
C SER A 88 -7.42 -1.92 -7.19
N ARG A 89 -8.62 -1.56 -7.66
CA ARG A 89 -9.66 -0.86 -6.88
C ARG A 89 -10.84 -1.77 -6.57
N TYR A 90 -10.64 -3.08 -6.71
CA TYR A 90 -11.65 -4.07 -6.37
C TYR A 90 -11.92 -4.05 -4.86
N LYS A 91 -13.20 -3.98 -4.49
CA LYS A 91 -13.68 -4.10 -3.12
C LYS A 91 -14.22 -5.50 -2.91
N LEU A 92 -13.68 -6.23 -1.93
CA LEU A 92 -14.16 -7.56 -1.56
C LEU A 92 -15.65 -7.50 -1.22
N GLN A 93 -16.41 -8.41 -1.82
CA GLN A 93 -17.78 -8.69 -1.46
C GLN A 93 -17.82 -9.85 -0.47
N ASP A 94 -18.94 -10.03 0.23
CA ASP A 94 -19.07 -11.10 1.24
C ASP A 94 -18.89 -12.49 0.62
N ASP A 95 -19.33 -12.69 -0.62
CA ASP A 95 -19.16 -13.93 -1.36
C ASP A 95 -17.73 -14.26 -1.79
N ASP A 96 -16.80 -13.29 -1.69
CA ASP A 96 -15.39 -13.51 -2.03
C ASP A 96 -14.60 -14.18 -0.89
N PHE A 97 -15.02 -13.99 0.39
CA PHE A 97 -14.25 -14.45 1.55
C PHE A 97 -13.98 -15.95 1.59
N PRO A 98 -14.93 -16.84 1.23
CA PRO A 98 -14.64 -18.27 1.13
C PRO A 98 -13.46 -18.55 0.18
N ARG A 99 -13.42 -17.84 -0.95
CA ARG A 99 -12.32 -17.98 -1.92
C ARG A 99 -11.01 -17.41 -1.41
N VAL A 100 -11.04 -16.28 -0.67
CA VAL A 100 -9.86 -15.74 0.02
C VAL A 100 -9.28 -16.81 0.94
N LEU A 101 -10.10 -17.41 1.80
CA LEU A 101 -9.65 -18.44 2.74
C LEU A 101 -9.11 -19.70 2.04
N GLU A 102 -9.72 -20.12 0.94
CA GLU A 102 -9.23 -21.24 0.13
C GLU A 102 -7.82 -20.97 -0.38
N VAL A 103 -7.55 -19.77 -0.92
CA VAL A 103 -6.22 -19.39 -1.43
C VAL A 103 -5.22 -19.27 -0.28
N LEU A 104 -5.60 -18.68 0.86
CA LEU A 104 -4.75 -18.61 2.06
C LEU A 104 -4.30 -20.02 2.51
N LYS A 105 -5.23 -20.96 2.59
CA LYS A 105 -4.94 -22.35 2.95
C LYS A 105 -4.06 -23.06 1.92
N LYS A 106 -4.38 -22.89 0.64
CA LYS A 106 -3.62 -23.51 -0.47
C LYS A 106 -2.14 -23.15 -0.44
N TYR A 107 -1.82 -21.90 -0.13
CA TYR A 107 -0.45 -21.40 -0.09
C TYR A 107 0.13 -21.33 1.33
N ASN A 108 -0.52 -21.90 2.34
CA ASN A 108 -0.13 -21.83 3.75
C ASN A 108 0.25 -20.38 4.18
N ILE A 109 -0.60 -19.40 3.81
CA ILE A 109 -0.35 -18.00 4.17
C ILE A 109 -0.69 -17.80 5.65
N ARG A 110 0.29 -17.32 6.41
CA ARG A 110 0.15 -16.96 7.83
C ARG A 110 0.38 -15.49 8.11
N TYR A 111 0.87 -14.75 7.12
CA TYR A 111 1.12 -13.32 7.18
C TYR A 111 0.52 -12.67 5.95
N PHE A 112 -0.51 -11.86 6.15
CA PHE A 112 -1.27 -11.21 5.09
C PHE A 112 -1.08 -9.70 5.17
N PHE A 113 -0.31 -9.13 4.24
CA PHE A 113 0.07 -7.73 4.24
C PHE A 113 -0.54 -7.00 3.05
N MET A 114 -1.20 -5.87 3.32
CA MET A 114 -1.81 -5.04 2.28
C MET A 114 -1.33 -3.60 2.37
N ILE A 115 -0.76 -3.08 1.28
CA ILE A 115 -0.30 -1.69 1.18
C ILE A 115 -1.37 -0.89 0.46
N GLY A 116 -1.97 0.11 1.15
CA GLY A 116 -3.02 0.92 0.52
C GLY A 116 -3.66 1.97 1.43
N GLY A 117 -4.78 2.51 1.00
CA GLY A 117 -5.56 3.54 1.69
C GLY A 117 -6.66 2.96 2.60
N ASN A 118 -7.66 3.80 2.91
CA ASN A 118 -8.76 3.46 3.83
C ASN A 118 -9.48 2.16 3.46
N ASP A 119 -9.90 1.99 2.21
CA ASP A 119 -10.56 0.75 1.74
C ASP A 119 -9.67 -0.49 1.92
N THR A 120 -8.34 -0.31 1.89
CA THR A 120 -7.39 -1.41 2.07
C THR A 120 -7.26 -1.80 3.53
N MET A 121 -7.26 -0.82 4.44
CA MET A 121 -7.27 -1.07 5.89
C MET A 121 -8.53 -1.84 6.28
N ASP A 122 -9.70 -1.41 5.80
CA ASP A 122 -10.97 -2.11 6.00
C ASP A 122 -10.93 -3.54 5.44
N THR A 123 -10.46 -3.73 4.21
CA THR A 123 -10.32 -5.06 3.60
C THR A 123 -9.43 -5.98 4.43
N THR A 124 -8.29 -5.45 4.94
CA THR A 124 -7.35 -6.22 5.75
C THR A 124 -8.00 -6.68 7.06
N HIS A 125 -8.71 -5.78 7.72
CA HIS A 125 -9.45 -6.07 8.94
C HIS A 125 -10.55 -7.13 8.72
N ARG A 126 -11.37 -6.99 7.69
CA ARG A 126 -12.42 -7.96 7.35
C ARG A 126 -11.86 -9.36 7.02
N VAL A 127 -10.70 -9.44 6.38
CA VAL A 127 -10.02 -10.73 6.14
C VAL A 127 -9.59 -11.36 7.45
N GLU A 128 -9.05 -10.58 8.40
CA GLU A 128 -8.67 -11.05 9.73
C GLU A 128 -9.88 -11.60 10.50
N GLU A 129 -10.97 -10.83 10.57
CA GLU A 129 -12.21 -11.24 11.24
C GLU A 129 -12.76 -12.55 10.66
N TYR A 130 -12.84 -12.63 9.33
CA TYR A 130 -13.33 -13.85 8.67
C TYR A 130 -12.45 -15.07 8.95
N CYS A 131 -11.12 -14.89 8.93
CA CYS A 131 -10.19 -15.97 9.26
C CYS A 131 -10.34 -16.42 10.73
N ALA A 132 -10.53 -15.47 11.66
CA ALA A 132 -10.78 -15.78 13.07
C ALA A 132 -12.07 -16.57 13.27
N GLU A 133 -13.17 -16.19 12.62
CA GLU A 133 -14.43 -16.95 12.63
C GLU A 133 -14.25 -18.38 12.12
N LYS A 134 -13.42 -18.57 11.10
CA LYS A 134 -13.09 -19.89 10.52
C LYS A 134 -11.96 -20.61 11.23
N LYS A 135 -11.47 -20.09 12.37
CA LYS A 135 -10.37 -20.67 13.18
C LYS A 135 -9.10 -20.88 12.37
N TYR A 136 -8.82 -19.96 11.43
CA TYR A 136 -7.59 -19.95 10.66
C TYR A 136 -6.65 -18.89 11.22
N GLU A 137 -5.58 -19.33 11.87
CA GLU A 137 -4.58 -18.44 12.46
C GLU A 137 -3.79 -17.72 11.38
N ILE A 138 -3.82 -16.39 11.43
CA ILE A 138 -3.16 -15.49 10.48
C ILE A 138 -2.85 -14.16 11.16
N VAL A 139 -1.79 -13.51 10.75
CA VAL A 139 -1.46 -12.13 11.11
C VAL A 139 -1.76 -11.24 9.92
N CYS A 140 -2.69 -10.31 10.08
CA CYS A 140 -3.05 -9.35 9.04
C CYS A 140 -2.50 -7.97 9.39
N ILE A 141 -1.77 -7.34 8.46
CA ILE A 141 -1.19 -6.00 8.65
C ILE A 141 -1.53 -5.12 7.46
N GLY A 142 -2.23 -4.01 7.74
CA GLY A 142 -2.43 -2.92 6.80
C GLY A 142 -1.25 -1.94 6.85
N ILE A 143 -0.64 -1.66 5.71
CA ILE A 143 0.47 -0.72 5.57
C ILE A 143 -0.07 0.55 4.91
N PRO A 144 -0.07 1.70 5.61
CA PRO A 144 -0.69 2.91 5.12
C PRO A 144 0.02 3.46 3.88
N LYS A 145 -0.76 3.90 2.89
CA LYS A 145 -0.30 4.61 1.70
C LYS A 145 -1.47 5.39 1.10
N THR A 146 -1.34 6.69 0.96
CA THR A 146 -2.23 7.55 0.16
C THR A 146 -1.59 8.93 -0.04
N VAL A 147 -1.91 9.61 -1.15
CA VAL A 147 -1.55 11.02 -1.36
C VAL A 147 -2.53 11.98 -0.68
N ASP A 148 -3.72 11.51 -0.30
CA ASP A 148 -4.79 12.33 0.27
C ASP A 148 -4.50 12.73 1.72
N ASN A 149 -3.58 12.02 2.40
CA ASN A 149 -3.22 12.24 3.81
C ASN A 149 -4.42 12.17 4.76
N ASP A 150 -5.35 11.24 4.51
CA ASP A 150 -6.64 11.12 5.19
C ASP A 150 -6.78 9.85 6.02
N LEU A 151 -5.67 9.16 6.33
CA LEU A 151 -5.68 7.98 7.19
C LEU A 151 -5.61 8.39 8.66
N PHE A 152 -6.53 7.88 9.46
CA PHE A 152 -6.55 8.13 10.90
C PHE A 152 -5.26 7.64 11.58
N GLY A 153 -4.74 8.44 12.51
CA GLY A 153 -3.57 8.07 13.31
C GLY A 153 -2.21 8.29 12.62
N THR A 154 -2.17 8.95 11.44
CA THR A 154 -0.93 9.33 10.77
C THR A 154 -0.88 10.82 10.51
N ASP A 155 0.29 11.45 10.71
CA ASP A 155 0.51 12.88 10.37
C ASP A 155 0.82 13.04 8.88
N HIS A 156 1.68 12.17 8.36
CA HIS A 156 2.09 12.14 6.95
C HIS A 156 2.03 10.72 6.40
N THR A 157 1.07 10.45 5.55
CA THR A 157 0.97 9.14 4.90
C THR A 157 2.02 8.99 3.79
N PRO A 158 2.62 7.79 3.63
CA PRO A 158 3.53 7.52 2.52
C PRO A 158 2.87 7.82 1.17
N GLY A 159 3.49 8.75 0.42
CA GLY A 159 2.96 9.29 -0.84
C GLY A 159 2.54 10.75 -0.77
N PHE A 160 2.01 11.23 0.36
CA PHE A 160 1.56 12.61 0.52
C PHE A 160 2.69 13.64 0.35
N PRO A 161 3.85 13.56 1.06
CA PRO A 161 4.87 14.61 0.95
C PRO A 161 5.42 14.77 -0.47
N THR A 162 5.58 13.69 -1.20
CA THR A 162 6.04 13.72 -2.60
C THR A 162 4.99 14.37 -3.51
N ALA A 163 3.72 14.02 -3.34
CA ALA A 163 2.62 14.62 -4.09
C ALA A 163 2.44 16.10 -3.75
N ALA A 164 2.52 16.47 -2.47
CA ALA A 164 2.45 17.86 -1.99
C ALA A 164 3.53 18.73 -2.63
N ARG A 165 4.78 18.25 -2.65
CA ARG A 165 5.87 18.94 -3.34
C ARG A 165 5.59 19.12 -4.83
N PHE A 166 5.10 18.10 -5.50
CA PHE A 166 4.73 18.19 -6.93
C PHE A 166 3.65 19.23 -7.17
N VAL A 167 2.58 19.24 -6.36
CA VAL A 167 1.48 20.20 -6.46
C VAL A 167 1.98 21.62 -6.21
N ALA A 168 2.74 21.86 -5.14
CA ALA A 168 3.30 23.17 -4.83
C ALA A 168 4.17 23.74 -5.97
N LEU A 169 5.05 22.91 -6.55
CA LEU A 169 5.88 23.32 -7.69
C LEU A 169 5.04 23.60 -8.94
N SER A 170 4.03 22.79 -9.23
CA SER A 170 3.15 22.95 -10.38
C SER A 170 2.32 24.25 -10.26
N VAL A 171 1.77 24.53 -9.08
CA VAL A 171 1.02 25.77 -8.81
C VAL A 171 1.94 26.99 -8.94
N LYS A 172 3.16 26.93 -8.41
CA LYS A 172 4.15 28.00 -8.54
C LYS A 172 4.47 28.30 -10.01
N GLN A 173 4.70 27.26 -10.82
CA GLN A 173 4.98 27.43 -12.26
C GLN A 173 3.79 28.02 -13.02
N GLY A 174 2.58 27.51 -12.76
CA GLY A 174 1.38 28.05 -13.36
C GLY A 174 1.06 29.49 -12.91
N GLY A 175 1.39 29.84 -11.67
CA GLY A 175 1.27 31.22 -11.18
C GLY A 175 2.20 32.20 -11.91
N ILE A 176 3.40 31.75 -12.32
CA ILE A 176 4.29 32.56 -13.16
C ILE A 176 3.64 32.82 -14.53
N LEU A 177 3.11 31.78 -15.17
CA LEU A 177 2.41 31.92 -16.46
C LEU A 177 1.20 32.83 -16.35
N ALA A 178 0.38 32.68 -15.29
CA ALA A 178 -0.77 33.56 -15.06
C ALA A 178 -0.36 35.02 -14.91
N ARG A 179 0.78 35.32 -14.30
CA ARG A 179 1.32 36.68 -14.18
C ARG A 179 1.69 37.26 -15.54
N ASP A 180 2.32 36.44 -16.38
CA ASP A 180 2.70 36.87 -17.74
C ASP A 180 1.46 37.17 -18.62
N MET A 181 0.37 36.46 -18.37
CA MET A 181 -0.90 36.56 -19.11
C MET A 181 -1.96 37.42 -18.42
N GLN A 182 -1.62 38.17 -17.37
CA GLN A 182 -2.58 38.89 -16.50
C GLN A 182 -3.51 39.89 -17.23
N THR A 183 -3.17 40.31 -18.42
CA THR A 183 -4.02 41.18 -19.24
C THR A 183 -5.13 40.42 -19.97
N VAL A 184 -5.01 39.10 -20.06
CA VAL A 184 -5.95 38.20 -20.74
C VAL A 184 -6.57 37.25 -19.73
N ASP A 185 -5.73 36.53 -18.93
CA ASP A 185 -6.12 35.54 -17.95
C ASP A 185 -5.92 36.12 -16.53
N GLN A 186 -7.01 36.50 -15.87
CA GLN A 186 -6.94 37.16 -14.56
C GLN A 186 -6.81 36.17 -13.39
N PHE A 187 -7.14 34.89 -13.58
CA PHE A 187 -7.03 33.87 -12.56
C PHE A 187 -6.78 32.50 -13.19
N VAL A 188 -6.18 31.62 -12.40
CA VAL A 188 -5.94 30.20 -12.74
C VAL A 188 -6.53 29.32 -11.65
N ILE A 189 -7.24 28.27 -12.04
CA ILE A 189 -7.80 27.28 -11.12
C ILE A 189 -7.02 25.99 -11.27
N TYR A 190 -6.42 25.52 -10.18
CA TYR A 190 -5.77 24.23 -10.09
C TYR A 190 -6.66 23.24 -9.33
N GLN A 191 -7.00 22.12 -9.98
CA GLN A 191 -7.69 21.03 -9.34
C GLN A 191 -6.70 19.92 -9.01
N SER A 192 -6.59 19.55 -7.73
CA SER A 192 -5.83 18.39 -7.27
C SER A 192 -6.74 17.23 -6.86
N ILE A 193 -6.17 16.03 -6.76
CA ILE A 193 -6.84 14.88 -6.17
C ILE A 193 -7.04 15.10 -4.65
N GLY A 194 -7.96 14.36 -4.02
CA GLY A 194 -8.29 14.47 -2.59
C GLY A 194 -9.75 14.82 -2.36
N ARG A 195 -10.69 13.96 -2.81
CA ARG A 195 -12.15 14.22 -2.78
C ARG A 195 -12.72 14.54 -1.40
N ASN A 196 -12.11 14.04 -0.33
CA ASN A 196 -12.57 14.23 1.05
C ASN A 196 -11.51 14.93 1.94
N ALA A 197 -10.38 15.35 1.37
CA ALA A 197 -9.28 15.95 2.10
C ALA A 197 -8.64 17.10 1.29
N GLY A 198 -8.36 18.21 1.95
CA GLY A 198 -7.78 19.41 1.34
C GLY A 198 -6.26 19.55 1.52
N TRP A 199 -5.56 18.52 1.97
CA TRP A 199 -4.14 18.62 2.30
C TRP A 199 -3.23 18.94 1.10
N LEU A 200 -3.52 18.33 -0.07
CA LEU A 200 -2.73 18.60 -1.28
C LEU A 200 -2.88 20.04 -1.78
N PRO A 201 -4.10 20.60 -1.98
CA PRO A 201 -4.21 22.03 -2.35
C PRO A 201 -3.65 22.95 -1.26
N ALA A 202 -3.84 22.65 0.03
CA ALA A 202 -3.29 23.44 1.12
C ALA A 202 -1.75 23.48 1.12
N SER A 203 -1.08 22.47 0.60
CA SER A 203 0.38 22.43 0.50
C SER A 203 0.97 23.39 -0.53
N SER A 204 0.15 24.02 -1.38
CA SER A 204 0.55 24.93 -2.45
C SER A 204 0.36 26.43 -2.11
N VAL A 205 -0.09 26.73 -0.89
CA VAL A 205 -0.33 28.11 -0.41
C VAL A 205 0.89 28.68 0.26
#